data_76f4af196a78fd0cdf2a0c941696be4a
#
_entry.id   76f4af196a78fd0cdf2a0c941696be4a
#
_cell.length_a   1.000
_cell.length_b   1.000
_cell.length_c   1.000
_cell.angle_alpha   90.00
_cell.angle_beta   90.00
_cell.angle_gamma   90.00
#
_symmetry.space_group_name_H-M   'P 1'
#
loop_
_entity.id
_entity.type
_entity.pdbx_description
1 polymer ?
#
loop_
_entity_poly.entity_id
_entity_poly.type
_entity_poly.pdbx_seq_one_letter_code
_entity_poly.pdbx_strand_id
1 'polypeptide(L)'
;MTQAIKPSIEDITRHLTHLFTRCALESPDTTFQLDRSEVDGPGWGSHQFPTNEKGITNAAQWAVDYNNQGQNLYVGMNPRILGLDPNKSATDADIACAFFSFADFDTLESIDIARDGMPVQNTATVNTGTIPSRRCHLHWEHETAIHNLTAWKQTQIGIANYFHSDKVIDPRRILRLAGCVNYPTAKKRERGYVAEVVTLTTAFNGETREKVDTVDMHNKYAGTPASVAPGKEPVKGGLGLPGSYSGADVQQLLANIAEGTEWHNNITKLTAHWVARGWSDAEIRLSCVSFTLGGYSHDDTIREVMKAAQGAREKWEYPNPTHEVGPDTATVSQALGSNVIPITWFEDVRQSLEITDFVEETLGRQQMSVIYGESNSGKTFFIMDMAFHVAMGWKWRGLDVDQGAVIYCALEGAHGITNRVAALKLHYRDRIGEEKVQFGVITVGLNLLDP
;
A
#
# COMPACT_ATOMS: atom_id res chain seq x y z
N MET A 1 -5.50 -45.94 -12.21
CA MET A 1 -6.28 -45.04 -13.08
C MET A 1 -6.52 -43.76 -12.28
N THR A 2 -5.88 -42.67 -12.62
CA THR A 2 -6.09 -41.36 -11.98
C THR A 2 -7.50 -40.90 -12.34
N GLN A 3 -8.35 -40.69 -11.35
CA GLN A 3 -9.73 -40.25 -11.53
C GLN A 3 -9.65 -38.86 -12.25
N ALA A 4 -10.37 -38.72 -13.35
CA ALA A 4 -10.39 -37.46 -14.11
C ALA A 4 -10.93 -36.34 -13.21
N ILE A 5 -10.18 -35.29 -13.05
CA ILE A 5 -10.59 -34.09 -12.30
C ILE A 5 -11.75 -33.44 -13.05
N LYS A 6 -12.88 -33.22 -12.37
CA LYS A 6 -14.11 -32.67 -12.95
C LYS A 6 -14.67 -31.54 -12.07
N PRO A 7 -15.41 -30.57 -12.65
CA PRO A 7 -16.11 -29.57 -11.86
C PRO A 7 -17.22 -30.20 -10.99
N SER A 8 -17.48 -29.58 -9.86
CA SER A 8 -18.55 -29.96 -8.91
C SER A 8 -19.65 -28.89 -8.93
N ILE A 9 -20.83 -29.24 -9.42
CA ILE A 9 -21.99 -28.33 -9.43
C ILE A 9 -22.39 -27.89 -8.01
N GLU A 10 -22.26 -28.79 -7.05
CA GLU A 10 -22.57 -28.55 -5.64
C GLU A 10 -21.62 -27.47 -5.06
N ASP A 11 -20.31 -27.61 -5.28
CA ASP A 11 -19.31 -26.66 -4.80
C ASP A 11 -19.42 -25.30 -5.52
N ILE A 12 -19.74 -25.29 -6.82
CA ILE A 12 -20.01 -24.07 -7.57
C ILE A 12 -21.23 -23.36 -6.99
N THR A 13 -22.34 -24.09 -6.78
CA THR A 13 -23.57 -23.57 -6.18
C THR A 13 -23.29 -22.99 -4.80
N ARG A 14 -22.52 -23.73 -3.95
CA ARG A 14 -22.12 -23.27 -2.62
C ARG A 14 -21.34 -21.95 -2.67
N HIS A 15 -20.42 -21.79 -3.60
CA HIS A 15 -19.65 -20.55 -3.73
C HIS A 15 -20.53 -19.38 -4.21
N LEU A 16 -21.36 -19.58 -5.21
CA LEU A 16 -22.27 -18.56 -5.71
C LEU A 16 -23.31 -18.14 -4.63
N THR A 17 -23.82 -19.11 -3.87
CA THR A 17 -24.70 -18.87 -2.72
C THR A 17 -24.01 -18.03 -1.66
N HIS A 18 -22.76 -18.38 -1.31
CA HIS A 18 -21.95 -17.58 -0.37
C HIS A 18 -21.79 -16.13 -0.82
N LEU A 19 -21.53 -15.89 -2.12
CA LEU A 19 -21.33 -14.52 -2.64
C LEU A 19 -22.64 -13.71 -2.79
N PHE A 20 -23.76 -14.34 -3.20
CA PHE A 20 -24.91 -13.60 -3.72
C PHE A 20 -26.21 -13.78 -2.99
N THR A 21 -26.36 -14.69 -2.02
CA THR A 21 -27.61 -14.83 -1.26
C THR A 21 -28.01 -13.52 -0.58
N ARG A 22 -27.05 -12.82 -0.02
CA ARG A 22 -27.26 -11.53 0.64
C ARG A 22 -27.64 -10.43 -0.34
N CYS A 23 -27.07 -10.45 -1.55
CA CYS A 23 -27.42 -9.51 -2.62
C CYS A 23 -28.90 -9.64 -2.98
N ALA A 24 -29.44 -10.88 -3.03
CA ALA A 24 -30.86 -11.10 -3.29
C ALA A 24 -31.79 -10.50 -2.23
N LEU A 25 -31.31 -10.37 -0.99
CA LEU A 25 -32.10 -9.82 0.13
C LEU A 25 -31.97 -8.30 0.25
N GLU A 26 -30.75 -7.77 0.13
CA GLU A 26 -30.44 -6.35 0.40
C GLU A 26 -30.40 -5.50 -0.88
N SER A 27 -30.25 -6.11 -2.06
CA SER A 27 -30.19 -5.47 -3.37
C SER A 27 -30.83 -6.36 -4.46
N PRO A 28 -32.15 -6.61 -4.37
CA PRO A 28 -32.84 -7.63 -5.18
C PRO A 28 -32.79 -7.37 -6.69
N ASP A 29 -32.68 -6.10 -7.09
CA ASP A 29 -32.61 -5.69 -8.51
C ASP A 29 -31.17 -5.65 -9.02
N THR A 30 -30.42 -6.73 -8.78
CA THR A 30 -29.04 -6.85 -9.23
C THR A 30 -28.78 -8.16 -9.97
N THR A 31 -27.68 -8.18 -10.74
CA THR A 31 -27.17 -9.36 -11.41
C THR A 31 -25.73 -9.64 -10.96
N PHE A 32 -25.24 -10.84 -11.22
CA PHE A 32 -23.82 -11.15 -11.10
C PHE A 32 -23.29 -11.72 -12.41
N GLN A 33 -21.99 -11.60 -12.60
CA GLN A 33 -21.32 -11.99 -13.84
C GLN A 33 -20.45 -13.22 -13.63
N LEU A 34 -20.55 -14.18 -14.53
CA LEU A 34 -19.55 -15.21 -14.76
C LEU A 34 -18.81 -14.92 -16.05
N ASP A 35 -17.50 -15.15 -16.02
CA ASP A 35 -16.63 -15.07 -17.18
C ASP A 35 -15.97 -16.42 -17.43
N ARG A 36 -15.74 -16.73 -18.70
CA ARG A 36 -15.03 -17.92 -19.16
C ARG A 36 -13.89 -17.53 -20.09
N SER A 37 -12.79 -18.27 -20.03
CA SER A 37 -11.69 -18.08 -20.96
C SER A 37 -11.15 -19.41 -21.48
N GLU A 38 -10.80 -19.45 -22.74
CA GLU A 38 -9.96 -20.52 -23.28
C GLU A 38 -8.58 -20.47 -22.63
N VAL A 39 -7.97 -21.66 -22.41
CA VAL A 39 -6.72 -21.77 -21.66
C VAL A 39 -5.53 -21.25 -22.47
N ASP A 40 -5.45 -21.65 -23.75
CA ASP A 40 -4.35 -21.29 -24.65
C ASP A 40 -4.87 -20.62 -25.94
N GLY A 41 -6.09 -20.05 -25.90
CA GLY A 41 -6.74 -19.37 -27.01
C GLY A 41 -7.21 -17.96 -26.66
N PRO A 42 -7.63 -17.18 -27.65
CA PRO A 42 -8.12 -15.82 -27.45
C PRO A 42 -9.59 -15.75 -26.98
N GLY A 43 -10.27 -16.89 -26.88
CA GLY A 43 -11.70 -16.96 -26.58
C GLY A 43 -12.00 -16.50 -25.15
N TRP A 44 -12.81 -15.44 -25.07
CA TRP A 44 -13.35 -14.89 -23.81
C TRP A 44 -14.86 -14.75 -23.95
N GLY A 45 -15.60 -15.00 -22.87
CA GLY A 45 -17.04 -14.81 -22.87
C GLY A 45 -17.54 -14.47 -21.48
N SER A 46 -18.54 -13.62 -21.42
CA SER A 46 -19.20 -13.18 -20.19
C SER A 46 -20.69 -13.51 -20.25
N HIS A 47 -21.29 -13.80 -19.11
CA HIS A 47 -22.74 -13.89 -18.97
C HIS A 47 -23.19 -13.41 -17.60
N GLN A 48 -24.34 -12.73 -17.58
CA GLN A 48 -24.94 -12.18 -16.35
C GLN A 48 -26.15 -13.00 -15.94
N PHE A 49 -26.27 -13.22 -14.62
CA PHE A 49 -27.35 -13.98 -14.00
C PHE A 49 -27.99 -13.14 -12.88
N PRO A 50 -29.31 -13.24 -12.65
CA PRO A 50 -29.94 -12.64 -11.49
C PRO A 50 -29.36 -13.17 -10.17
N THR A 51 -29.29 -12.35 -9.13
CA THR A 51 -28.76 -12.75 -7.80
C THR A 51 -29.70 -13.64 -6.98
N ASN A 52 -30.78 -14.15 -7.56
CA ASN A 52 -31.74 -15.06 -6.93
C ASN A 52 -31.35 -16.54 -7.10
N GLU A 53 -32.05 -17.45 -6.40
CA GLU A 53 -31.79 -18.88 -6.40
C GLU A 53 -31.79 -19.50 -7.81
N LYS A 54 -32.76 -19.09 -8.67
CA LYS A 54 -32.86 -19.57 -10.06
C LYS A 54 -31.64 -19.12 -10.88
N GLY A 55 -31.18 -17.87 -10.69
CA GLY A 55 -29.99 -17.36 -11.35
C GLY A 55 -28.74 -18.09 -10.90
N ILE A 56 -28.59 -18.39 -9.62
CA ILE A 56 -27.48 -19.19 -9.06
C ILE A 56 -27.46 -20.58 -9.67
N THR A 57 -28.61 -21.27 -9.73
CA THR A 57 -28.73 -22.62 -10.30
C THR A 57 -28.33 -22.61 -11.78
N ASN A 58 -28.84 -21.66 -12.57
CA ASN A 58 -28.51 -21.54 -13.99
C ASN A 58 -27.04 -21.23 -14.21
N ALA A 59 -26.46 -20.34 -13.39
CA ALA A 59 -25.04 -19.99 -13.44
C ALA A 59 -24.13 -21.18 -13.10
N ALA A 60 -24.51 -21.99 -12.11
CA ALA A 60 -23.75 -23.19 -11.75
C ALA A 60 -23.73 -24.22 -12.90
N GLN A 61 -24.89 -24.44 -13.56
CA GLN A 61 -24.94 -25.32 -14.72
C GLN A 61 -24.13 -24.78 -15.89
N TRP A 62 -24.26 -23.49 -16.19
CA TRP A 62 -23.47 -22.82 -17.23
C TRP A 62 -21.94 -22.96 -16.96
N ALA A 63 -21.52 -22.80 -15.72
CA ALA A 63 -20.12 -22.96 -15.34
C ALA A 63 -19.61 -24.39 -15.53
N VAL A 64 -20.40 -25.41 -15.13
CA VAL A 64 -20.06 -26.83 -15.35
C VAL A 64 -19.91 -27.13 -16.84
N ASP A 65 -20.83 -26.64 -17.67
CA ASP A 65 -20.84 -26.94 -19.11
C ASP A 65 -19.57 -26.43 -19.80
N TYR A 66 -19.14 -25.20 -19.50
CA TYR A 66 -17.94 -24.62 -20.09
C TYR A 66 -16.64 -25.14 -19.45
N ASN A 67 -16.64 -25.42 -18.15
CA ASN A 67 -15.46 -25.96 -17.47
C ASN A 67 -15.17 -27.40 -17.95
N ASN A 68 -16.20 -28.22 -18.23
CA ASN A 68 -16.05 -29.53 -18.85
C ASN A 68 -15.47 -29.46 -20.27
N GLN A 69 -15.58 -28.33 -20.96
CA GLN A 69 -14.94 -28.06 -22.24
C GLN A 69 -13.48 -27.58 -22.10
N GLY A 70 -12.92 -27.59 -20.89
CA GLY A 70 -11.55 -27.17 -20.63
C GLY A 70 -11.36 -25.65 -20.49
N GLN A 71 -12.45 -24.88 -20.32
CA GLN A 71 -12.35 -23.43 -20.12
C GLN A 71 -12.21 -23.06 -18.66
N ASN A 72 -11.47 -22.01 -18.38
CA ASN A 72 -11.36 -21.42 -17.03
C ASN A 72 -12.57 -20.56 -16.71
N LEU A 73 -13.07 -20.67 -15.49
CA LEU A 73 -14.25 -19.94 -15.01
C LEU A 73 -13.88 -18.93 -13.91
N TYR A 74 -14.52 -17.78 -13.99
CA TYR A 74 -14.36 -16.68 -13.03
C TYR A 74 -15.73 -16.15 -12.62
N VAL A 75 -15.79 -15.57 -11.43
CA VAL A 75 -16.97 -14.90 -10.90
C VAL A 75 -16.65 -13.44 -10.59
N GLY A 76 -17.53 -12.52 -11.01
CA GLY A 76 -17.47 -11.13 -10.60
C GLY A 76 -17.83 -10.99 -9.12
N MET A 77 -16.91 -10.40 -8.34
CA MET A 77 -17.02 -10.38 -6.87
C MET A 77 -18.16 -9.50 -6.35
N ASN A 78 -18.58 -8.49 -7.10
CA ASN A 78 -19.59 -7.54 -6.69
C ASN A 78 -20.82 -7.60 -7.63
N PRO A 79 -22.04 -7.36 -7.10
CA PRO A 79 -23.26 -7.35 -7.90
C PRO A 79 -23.28 -6.17 -8.88
N ARG A 80 -23.93 -6.42 -10.04
CA ARG A 80 -24.12 -5.45 -11.14
C ARG A 80 -25.50 -4.83 -11.08
N ILE A 81 -25.60 -3.60 -11.55
CA ILE A 81 -26.91 -2.98 -11.79
C ILE A 81 -27.71 -3.77 -12.82
N LEU A 82 -29.02 -3.72 -12.70
CA LEU A 82 -29.93 -4.37 -13.65
C LEU A 82 -29.92 -3.66 -15.01
N GLY A 83 -30.25 -4.41 -16.07
CA GLY A 83 -30.46 -3.86 -17.43
C GLY A 83 -29.20 -3.79 -18.29
N LEU A 84 -28.06 -4.32 -17.84
CA LEU A 84 -26.87 -4.47 -18.67
C LEU A 84 -27.05 -5.56 -19.73
N ASP A 85 -26.30 -5.44 -20.84
CA ASP A 85 -26.22 -6.51 -21.84
C ASP A 85 -25.64 -7.78 -21.18
N PRO A 86 -26.39 -8.89 -21.17
CA PRO A 86 -25.99 -10.09 -20.44
C PRO A 86 -24.70 -10.74 -20.97
N ASN A 87 -24.28 -10.41 -22.18
CA ASN A 87 -23.12 -10.98 -22.83
C ASN A 87 -21.90 -10.04 -22.86
N LYS A 88 -21.97 -8.91 -22.18
CA LYS A 88 -20.87 -7.96 -22.04
C LYS A 88 -20.28 -7.98 -20.63
N SER A 89 -18.96 -7.91 -20.55
CA SER A 89 -18.27 -7.67 -19.29
C SER A 89 -18.66 -6.30 -18.73
N ALA A 90 -18.93 -6.26 -17.42
CA ALA A 90 -19.24 -5.00 -16.72
C ALA A 90 -18.02 -4.07 -16.61
N THR A 91 -18.29 -2.79 -16.52
CA THR A 91 -17.32 -1.73 -16.15
C THR A 91 -17.43 -1.41 -14.65
N ASP A 92 -16.50 -0.60 -14.12
CA ASP A 92 -16.58 -0.17 -12.72
C ASP A 92 -17.85 0.62 -12.40
N ALA A 93 -18.40 1.36 -13.39
CA ALA A 93 -19.65 2.11 -13.26
C ALA A 93 -20.91 1.22 -13.19
N ASP A 94 -20.79 -0.03 -13.59
CA ASP A 94 -21.90 -0.99 -13.61
C ASP A 94 -22.04 -1.75 -12.27
N ILE A 95 -21.18 -1.47 -11.28
CA ILE A 95 -21.22 -2.12 -9.98
C ILE A 95 -22.21 -1.41 -9.06
N ALA A 96 -23.15 -2.15 -8.49
CA ALA A 96 -24.18 -1.62 -7.61
C ALA A 96 -23.64 -1.28 -6.20
N CYS A 97 -22.89 -2.20 -5.62
CA CYS A 97 -22.29 -2.09 -4.29
C CYS A 97 -21.24 -3.18 -4.10
N ALA A 98 -20.55 -3.19 -2.95
CA ALA A 98 -19.66 -4.26 -2.57
C ALA A 98 -20.09 -4.90 -1.23
N PHE A 99 -20.14 -6.23 -1.20
CA PHE A 99 -20.37 -7.00 0.03
C PHE A 99 -19.10 -7.64 0.56
N PHE A 100 -18.04 -7.66 -0.26
CA PHE A 100 -16.76 -8.30 0.08
C PHE A 100 -15.60 -7.37 -0.20
N SER A 101 -14.58 -7.43 0.66
CA SER A 101 -13.20 -7.15 0.30
C SER A 101 -12.46 -8.44 0.02
N PHE A 102 -11.41 -8.39 -0.80
CA PHE A 102 -10.70 -9.61 -1.20
C PHE A 102 -9.23 -9.34 -1.53
N ALA A 103 -8.41 -10.40 -1.50
CA ALA A 103 -7.01 -10.37 -1.91
C ALA A 103 -6.70 -11.62 -2.75
N ASP A 104 -5.77 -11.49 -3.70
CA ASP A 104 -5.29 -12.59 -4.56
C ASP A 104 -3.82 -12.90 -4.25
N PHE A 105 -3.57 -14.07 -3.68
CA PHE A 105 -2.27 -14.52 -3.19
C PHE A 105 -1.66 -15.54 -4.16
N ASP A 106 -0.83 -15.05 -5.06
CA ASP A 106 -0.09 -15.87 -6.03
C ASP A 106 1.37 -16.14 -5.60
N THR A 107 1.83 -15.55 -4.47
CA THR A 107 3.18 -15.70 -3.95
C THR A 107 3.21 -16.32 -2.56
N LEU A 108 4.31 -16.99 -2.21
CA LEU A 108 4.51 -17.51 -0.84
C LEU A 108 4.66 -16.36 0.16
N GLU A 109 5.26 -15.24 -0.23
CA GLU A 109 5.41 -14.04 0.60
C GLU A 109 4.05 -13.54 1.12
N SER A 110 3.06 -13.37 0.24
CA SER A 110 1.70 -12.94 0.64
C SER A 110 1.05 -13.92 1.62
N ILE A 111 1.26 -15.22 1.41
CA ILE A 111 0.74 -16.28 2.30
C ILE A 111 1.44 -16.24 3.65
N ASP A 112 2.76 -16.03 3.68
CA ASP A 112 3.54 -15.96 4.90
C ASP A 112 3.15 -14.73 5.73
N ILE A 113 2.97 -13.56 5.12
CA ILE A 113 2.46 -12.36 5.80
C ILE A 113 1.08 -12.63 6.43
N ALA A 114 0.17 -13.28 5.71
CA ALA A 114 -1.15 -13.60 6.24
C ALA A 114 -1.11 -14.63 7.38
N ARG A 115 -0.17 -15.57 7.33
CA ARG A 115 0.04 -16.57 8.40
C ARG A 115 0.63 -15.95 9.66
N ASP A 116 1.54 -14.98 9.50
CA ASP A 116 2.21 -14.31 10.63
C ASP A 116 1.26 -13.35 11.38
N GLY A 117 0.15 -12.96 10.76
CA GLY A 117 -0.95 -12.25 11.39
C GLY A 117 -1.72 -11.37 10.43
N MET A 118 -3.03 -11.32 10.61
CA MET A 118 -3.93 -10.44 9.86
C MET A 118 -4.60 -9.45 10.82
N PRO A 119 -4.61 -8.14 10.51
CA PRO A 119 -5.31 -7.13 11.32
C PRO A 119 -6.82 -7.43 11.44
N VAL A 120 -7.41 -7.98 10.39
CA VAL A 120 -8.79 -8.47 10.35
C VAL A 120 -8.80 -9.87 9.75
N GLN A 121 -9.40 -10.82 10.44
CA GLN A 121 -9.46 -12.22 9.98
C GLN A 121 -10.41 -12.35 8.79
N ASN A 122 -9.98 -13.09 7.75
CA ASN A 122 -10.81 -13.34 6.58
C ASN A 122 -11.98 -14.26 6.90
N THR A 123 -13.11 -14.08 6.22
CA THR A 123 -14.35 -14.88 6.42
C THR A 123 -14.39 -16.13 5.55
N ALA A 124 -13.70 -16.12 4.41
CA ALA A 124 -13.60 -17.27 3.52
C ALA A 124 -12.25 -17.31 2.79
N THR A 125 -11.84 -18.50 2.38
CA THR A 125 -10.65 -18.72 1.55
C THR A 125 -11.03 -19.56 0.34
N VAL A 126 -10.66 -19.10 -0.86
CA VAL A 126 -10.77 -19.85 -2.11
C VAL A 126 -9.37 -20.30 -2.50
N ASN A 127 -9.07 -21.61 -2.38
CA ASN A 127 -7.80 -22.17 -2.81
C ASN A 127 -7.83 -22.38 -4.33
N THR A 128 -6.96 -21.72 -5.06
CA THR A 128 -6.92 -21.75 -6.54
C THR A 128 -5.90 -22.75 -7.07
N GLY A 129 -5.04 -23.28 -6.21
CA GLY A 129 -4.06 -24.33 -6.50
C GLY A 129 -3.00 -24.48 -5.41
N THR A 130 -2.32 -25.62 -5.45
CA THR A 130 -1.28 -26.01 -4.47
C THR A 130 0.08 -26.28 -5.14
N ILE A 131 0.10 -26.59 -6.44
CA ILE A 131 1.28 -26.96 -7.21
C ILE A 131 1.58 -25.90 -8.26
N PRO A 132 2.83 -25.40 -8.37
CA PRO A 132 4.03 -25.74 -7.60
C PRO A 132 4.07 -25.09 -6.20
N SER A 133 3.23 -24.10 -5.94
CA SER A 133 3.08 -23.42 -4.66
C SER A 133 1.61 -23.14 -4.36
N ARG A 134 1.28 -22.99 -3.08
CA ARG A 134 -0.07 -22.61 -2.66
C ARG A 134 -0.44 -21.23 -3.22
N ARG A 135 -1.68 -21.13 -3.71
CA ARG A 135 -2.30 -19.90 -4.19
C ARG A 135 -3.75 -19.85 -3.72
N CYS A 136 -4.21 -18.70 -3.29
CA CYS A 136 -5.57 -18.55 -2.80
C CYS A 136 -6.07 -17.10 -2.90
N HIS A 137 -7.39 -16.94 -2.88
CA HIS A 137 -8.04 -15.69 -2.60
C HIS A 137 -8.53 -15.68 -1.15
N LEU A 138 -8.34 -14.58 -0.45
CA LEU A 138 -8.97 -14.32 0.83
C LEU A 138 -10.17 -13.41 0.64
N HIS A 139 -11.28 -13.70 1.29
CA HIS A 139 -12.50 -12.90 1.26
C HIS A 139 -12.85 -12.42 2.67
N TRP A 140 -13.25 -11.16 2.77
CA TRP A 140 -13.81 -10.54 3.97
C TRP A 140 -15.24 -10.11 3.65
N GLU A 141 -16.24 -10.82 4.20
CA GLU A 141 -17.63 -10.45 4.06
C GLU A 141 -17.96 -9.31 5.04
N HIS A 142 -18.40 -8.17 4.54
CA HIS A 142 -18.75 -7.01 5.34
C HIS A 142 -20.13 -7.19 5.99
N GLU A 143 -20.33 -6.62 7.20
CA GLU A 143 -21.64 -6.61 7.87
C GLU A 143 -22.70 -5.85 7.09
N THR A 144 -22.32 -4.78 6.40
CA THR A 144 -23.19 -3.92 5.59
C THR A 144 -22.69 -3.79 4.15
N ALA A 145 -23.62 -3.62 3.21
CA ALA A 145 -23.28 -3.32 1.82
C ALA A 145 -22.54 -1.95 1.71
N ILE A 146 -21.46 -1.92 0.95
CA ILE A 146 -20.66 -0.71 0.73
C ILE A 146 -21.09 -0.08 -0.59
N HIS A 147 -21.76 1.07 -0.52
CA HIS A 147 -22.18 1.84 -1.69
C HIS A 147 -21.11 2.88 -2.10
N ASN A 148 -20.25 3.32 -1.17
CA ASN A 148 -19.11 4.18 -1.48
C ASN A 148 -17.94 3.34 -2.02
N LEU A 149 -17.98 3.05 -3.31
CA LEU A 149 -16.95 2.24 -3.98
C LEU A 149 -15.58 2.93 -4.04
N THR A 150 -15.52 4.25 -3.86
CA THR A 150 -14.25 4.98 -3.75
C THR A 150 -13.56 4.64 -2.43
N ALA A 151 -14.26 4.69 -1.31
CA ALA A 151 -13.74 4.29 0.00
C ALA A 151 -13.39 2.79 0.02
N TRP A 152 -14.27 1.94 -0.55
CA TRP A 152 -13.97 0.51 -0.72
C TRP A 152 -12.66 0.28 -1.50
N LYS A 153 -12.45 1.01 -2.60
CA LYS A 153 -11.22 0.90 -3.41
C LYS A 153 -9.96 1.28 -2.62
N GLN A 154 -10.04 2.28 -1.72
CA GLN A 154 -8.94 2.63 -0.82
C GLN A 154 -8.61 1.46 0.13
N THR A 155 -9.63 0.81 0.69
CA THR A 155 -9.46 -0.40 1.50
C THR A 155 -8.79 -1.52 0.69
N GLN A 156 -9.23 -1.77 -0.55
CA GLN A 156 -8.65 -2.78 -1.43
C GLN A 156 -7.17 -2.49 -1.77
N ILE A 157 -6.82 -1.23 -2.00
CA ILE A 157 -5.42 -0.81 -2.19
C ILE A 157 -4.60 -1.11 -0.94
N GLY A 158 -5.13 -0.78 0.23
CA GLY A 158 -4.47 -1.04 1.50
C GLY A 158 -4.28 -2.54 1.79
N ILE A 159 -5.27 -3.37 1.49
CA ILE A 159 -5.17 -4.83 1.59
C ILE A 159 -4.05 -5.36 0.68
N ALA A 160 -4.05 -4.96 -0.60
CA ALA A 160 -3.03 -5.38 -1.55
C ALA A 160 -1.61 -4.96 -1.11
N ASN A 161 -1.47 -3.75 -0.55
CA ASN A 161 -0.21 -3.25 -0.02
C ASN A 161 0.24 -4.01 1.22
N TYR A 162 -0.68 -4.28 2.17
CA TYR A 162 -0.38 -4.97 3.42
C TYR A 162 0.15 -6.38 3.19
N PHE A 163 -0.51 -7.14 2.31
CA PHE A 163 -0.16 -8.53 2.04
C PHE A 163 0.84 -8.71 0.90
N HIS A 164 1.34 -7.64 0.28
CA HIS A 164 2.15 -7.69 -0.95
C HIS A 164 1.50 -8.56 -2.04
N SER A 165 0.18 -8.51 -2.11
CA SER A 165 -0.62 -9.33 -3.01
C SER A 165 -0.87 -8.65 -4.36
N ASP A 166 -1.44 -9.39 -5.30
CA ASP A 166 -1.81 -8.82 -6.59
C ASP A 166 -2.84 -7.69 -6.41
N LYS A 167 -2.72 -6.63 -7.23
CA LYS A 167 -3.59 -5.44 -7.15
C LYS A 167 -4.97 -5.72 -7.74
N VAL A 168 -5.79 -6.43 -6.98
CA VAL A 168 -7.19 -6.72 -7.32
C VAL A 168 -8.10 -5.64 -6.74
N ILE A 169 -7.94 -4.40 -7.21
CA ILE A 169 -8.52 -3.18 -6.62
C ILE A 169 -9.75 -2.62 -7.36
N ASP A 170 -10.13 -3.24 -8.47
CA ASP A 170 -11.25 -2.73 -9.29
C ASP A 170 -12.59 -3.28 -8.77
N PRO A 171 -13.65 -2.47 -8.66
CA PRO A 171 -14.97 -2.95 -8.25
C PRO A 171 -15.51 -4.07 -9.13
N ARG A 172 -15.24 -4.06 -10.42
CA ARG A 172 -15.64 -5.08 -11.41
C ARG A 172 -14.80 -6.36 -11.39
N ARG A 173 -13.86 -6.49 -10.45
CA ARG A 173 -12.91 -7.62 -10.40
C ARG A 173 -13.61 -8.96 -10.47
N ILE A 174 -13.02 -9.85 -11.27
CA ILE A 174 -13.37 -11.26 -11.34
C ILE A 174 -12.28 -12.10 -10.69
N LEU A 175 -12.68 -13.15 -9.96
CA LEU A 175 -11.80 -14.11 -9.31
C LEU A 175 -12.19 -15.53 -9.70
N ARG A 176 -11.34 -16.52 -9.40
CA ARG A 176 -11.61 -17.93 -9.72
C ARG A 176 -12.87 -18.46 -9.02
N LEU A 177 -13.70 -19.17 -9.75
CA LEU A 177 -14.92 -19.78 -9.22
C LEU A 177 -14.59 -21.14 -8.56
N ALA A 178 -14.89 -21.28 -7.27
CA ALA A 178 -14.73 -22.56 -6.58
C ALA A 178 -15.70 -23.61 -7.11
N GLY A 179 -15.28 -24.87 -7.08
CA GLY A 179 -15.97 -26.00 -7.70
C GLY A 179 -15.55 -26.25 -9.15
N CYS A 180 -14.91 -25.28 -9.80
CA CYS A 180 -14.36 -25.42 -11.16
C CYS A 180 -12.92 -25.93 -11.15
N VAL A 181 -12.52 -26.58 -12.24
CA VAL A 181 -11.12 -26.95 -12.50
C VAL A 181 -10.39 -25.72 -13.03
N ASN A 182 -9.28 -25.36 -12.39
CA ASN A 182 -8.35 -24.32 -12.84
C ASN A 182 -7.32 -24.96 -13.78
N TYR A 183 -7.45 -24.73 -15.07
CA TYR A 183 -6.55 -25.24 -16.10
C TYR A 183 -5.38 -24.28 -16.31
N PRO A 184 -4.11 -24.73 -16.15
CA PRO A 184 -2.97 -23.86 -16.38
C PRO A 184 -2.72 -23.65 -17.88
N THR A 185 -2.34 -22.42 -18.27
CA THR A 185 -1.88 -22.11 -19.62
C THR A 185 -0.58 -22.85 -19.96
N ALA A 186 -0.19 -22.94 -21.25
CA ALA A 186 1.05 -23.58 -21.68
C ALA A 186 2.26 -23.07 -20.89
N LYS A 187 2.42 -21.73 -20.74
CA LYS A 187 3.49 -21.11 -19.94
C LYS A 187 3.44 -21.50 -18.45
N LYS A 188 2.26 -21.70 -17.89
CA LYS A 188 2.13 -22.16 -16.49
C LYS A 188 2.49 -23.64 -16.38
N ARG A 189 2.09 -24.50 -17.34
CA ARG A 189 2.49 -25.92 -17.37
C ARG A 189 4.00 -26.08 -17.44
N GLU A 190 4.71 -25.32 -18.26
CA GLU A 190 6.19 -25.30 -18.32
C GLU A 190 6.83 -24.95 -16.97
N ARG A 191 6.14 -24.19 -16.13
CA ARG A 191 6.55 -23.83 -14.76
C ARG A 191 6.07 -24.82 -13.69
N GLY A 192 5.56 -25.99 -14.09
CA GLY A 192 5.14 -27.07 -13.20
C GLY A 192 3.72 -26.94 -12.63
N TYR A 193 2.90 -26.01 -13.13
CA TYR A 193 1.50 -25.92 -12.69
C TYR A 193 0.68 -27.06 -13.29
N VAL A 194 -0.24 -27.60 -12.50
CA VAL A 194 -1.16 -28.66 -12.89
C VAL A 194 -2.61 -28.19 -12.83
N ALA A 195 -3.52 -28.94 -13.47
CA ALA A 195 -4.95 -28.69 -13.31
C ALA A 195 -5.40 -29.14 -11.91
N GLU A 196 -6.09 -28.26 -11.20
CA GLU A 196 -6.57 -28.49 -9.83
C GLU A 196 -8.01 -27.98 -9.68
N VAL A 197 -8.81 -28.63 -8.82
CA VAL A 197 -10.13 -28.12 -8.46
C VAL A 197 -9.97 -26.92 -7.51
N VAL A 198 -10.61 -25.81 -7.83
CA VAL A 198 -10.71 -24.64 -6.93
C VAL A 198 -11.67 -24.97 -5.79
N THR A 199 -11.26 -24.75 -4.55
CA THR A 199 -12.08 -25.11 -3.37
C THR A 199 -12.38 -23.90 -2.49
N LEU A 200 -13.57 -23.87 -1.88
CA LEU A 200 -14.01 -22.86 -0.93
C LEU A 200 -13.97 -23.41 0.50
N THR A 201 -13.40 -22.62 1.41
CA THR A 201 -13.42 -22.87 2.86
C THR A 201 -14.04 -21.66 3.57
N THR A 202 -15.15 -21.86 4.28
CA THR A 202 -15.87 -20.84 5.05
C THR A 202 -15.87 -21.11 6.54
N ALA A 203 -15.51 -22.35 6.95
CA ALA A 203 -15.38 -22.73 8.35
C ALA A 203 -13.90 -22.97 8.68
N PHE A 204 -13.45 -22.41 9.79
CA PHE A 204 -12.09 -22.49 10.29
C PHE A 204 -12.14 -23.15 11.69
N ASN A 205 -11.44 -24.26 11.87
CA ASN A 205 -11.50 -25.04 13.11
C ASN A 205 -12.94 -25.48 13.52
N GLY A 206 -13.81 -25.70 12.52
CA GLY A 206 -15.20 -26.11 12.73
C GLY A 206 -16.19 -24.95 12.94
N GLU A 207 -15.74 -23.72 12.96
CA GLU A 207 -16.58 -22.54 13.17
C GLU A 207 -16.54 -21.61 11.95
N THR A 208 -17.69 -21.04 11.57
CA THR A 208 -17.78 -19.96 10.58
C THR A 208 -17.43 -18.65 11.24
N ARG A 209 -16.55 -17.86 10.62
CA ARG A 209 -16.18 -16.54 11.14
C ARG A 209 -17.31 -15.54 10.96
N GLU A 210 -17.44 -14.64 11.92
CA GLU A 210 -18.35 -13.49 11.83
C GLU A 210 -17.95 -12.57 10.67
N LYS A 211 -18.93 -11.84 10.16
CA LYS A 211 -18.72 -10.78 9.15
C LYS A 211 -17.86 -9.68 9.75
N VAL A 212 -17.18 -8.95 8.88
CA VAL A 212 -16.27 -7.90 9.32
C VAL A 212 -16.98 -6.55 9.39
N ASP A 213 -16.68 -5.77 10.43
CA ASP A 213 -17.08 -4.38 10.49
C ASP A 213 -16.38 -3.58 9.37
N THR A 214 -17.19 -2.87 8.56
CA THR A 214 -16.70 -2.16 7.38
C THR A 214 -15.78 -1.00 7.75
N VAL A 215 -16.06 -0.30 8.85
CA VAL A 215 -15.26 0.84 9.31
C VAL A 215 -13.94 0.37 9.90
N ASP A 216 -13.95 -0.70 10.71
CA ASP A 216 -12.74 -1.31 11.24
C ASP A 216 -11.83 -1.81 10.11
N MET A 217 -12.40 -2.48 9.11
CA MET A 217 -11.67 -2.93 7.93
C MET A 217 -11.01 -1.77 7.17
N HIS A 218 -11.75 -0.68 6.96
CA HIS A 218 -11.23 0.53 6.31
C HIS A 218 -10.09 1.13 7.13
N ASN A 219 -10.29 1.36 8.43
CA ASN A 219 -9.29 1.97 9.30
C ASN A 219 -7.99 1.17 9.39
N LYS A 220 -8.08 -0.16 9.32
CA LYS A 220 -6.89 -1.04 9.43
C LYS A 220 -6.10 -1.17 8.14
N TYR A 221 -6.71 -0.97 6.98
CA TYR A 221 -6.03 -1.20 5.72
C TYR A 221 -5.87 0.05 4.83
N ALA A 222 -6.84 0.99 4.79
CA ALA A 222 -6.88 2.05 3.79
C ALA A 222 -5.66 2.99 3.77
N GLY A 223 -4.97 3.13 4.89
CA GLY A 223 -3.74 3.93 5.00
C GLY A 223 -2.44 3.17 4.77
N THR A 224 -2.49 1.86 4.45
CA THR A 224 -1.28 1.04 4.31
C THR A 224 -0.45 1.46 3.09
N PRO A 225 0.78 1.96 3.26
CA PRO A 225 1.62 2.37 2.15
C PRO A 225 2.04 1.17 1.31
N ALA A 226 2.31 1.38 0.01
CA ALA A 226 2.89 0.35 -0.84
C ALA A 226 4.28 -0.02 -0.31
N SER A 227 4.50 -1.29 0.05
CA SER A 227 5.83 -1.76 0.41
C SER A 227 6.71 -1.82 -0.84
N VAL A 228 7.95 -1.40 -0.69
CA VAL A 228 8.97 -1.58 -1.74
C VAL A 228 9.50 -3.01 -1.63
N ALA A 229 8.92 -3.94 -2.37
CA ALA A 229 9.47 -5.30 -2.48
C ALA A 229 10.84 -5.25 -3.18
N PRO A 230 11.89 -5.89 -2.63
CA PRO A 230 13.18 -5.98 -3.32
C PRO A 230 13.03 -6.88 -4.55
N GLY A 231 13.17 -6.30 -5.75
CA GLY A 231 13.43 -7.06 -6.98
C GLY A 231 12.34 -7.19 -8.03
N LYS A 232 11.24 -6.42 -7.98
CA LYS A 232 10.38 -6.23 -9.15
C LYS A 232 10.54 -4.81 -9.70
N GLU A 233 10.85 -4.69 -10.99
CA GLU A 233 10.78 -3.39 -11.67
C GLU A 233 9.41 -2.75 -11.43
N PRO A 234 9.34 -1.44 -11.10
CA PRO A 234 8.08 -0.78 -10.80
C PRO A 234 7.17 -0.80 -12.03
N VAL A 235 5.99 -1.35 -11.86
CA VAL A 235 4.91 -1.18 -12.82
C VAL A 235 4.64 0.31 -12.94
N LYS A 236 4.68 0.85 -14.16
CA LYS A 236 4.41 2.26 -14.48
C LYS A 236 3.06 2.69 -13.92
N GLY A 237 3.07 3.33 -12.77
CA GLY A 237 1.90 3.86 -12.09
C GLY A 237 2.33 4.66 -10.87
N GLY A 238 2.39 6.00 -11.03
CA GLY A 238 2.59 6.92 -9.91
C GLY A 238 1.45 6.82 -8.90
N LEU A 239 1.67 7.39 -7.72
CA LEU A 239 0.75 7.52 -6.57
C LEU A 239 -0.64 8.07 -6.96
N GLY A 240 -1.47 7.38 -7.67
CA GLY A 240 -2.90 7.64 -7.91
C GLY A 240 -3.41 9.05 -8.22
N LEU A 241 -2.60 10.07 -8.03
CA LEU A 241 -2.91 11.47 -8.38
C LEU A 241 -2.56 11.70 -9.85
N PRO A 242 -3.47 12.21 -10.68
CA PRO A 242 -3.19 12.56 -12.06
C PRO A 242 -1.94 13.45 -12.17
N GLY A 243 -0.98 13.06 -13.03
CA GLY A 243 0.27 13.79 -13.20
C GLY A 243 1.39 13.46 -12.21
N SER A 244 1.15 12.62 -11.18
CA SER A 244 2.20 12.19 -10.25
C SER A 244 2.98 10.97 -10.79
N TYR A 245 4.27 10.88 -10.42
CA TYR A 245 5.20 9.81 -10.79
C TYR A 245 5.78 9.14 -9.54
N SER A 246 6.21 7.89 -9.65
CA SER A 246 6.93 7.22 -8.57
C SER A 246 8.32 7.82 -8.36
N GLY A 247 8.95 7.55 -7.20
CA GLY A 247 10.31 8.03 -6.93
C GLY A 247 11.34 7.56 -7.98
N ALA A 248 11.22 6.33 -8.48
CA ALA A 248 12.08 5.79 -9.54
C ALA A 248 11.84 6.50 -10.89
N ASP A 249 10.57 6.77 -11.24
CA ASP A 249 10.23 7.51 -12.45
C ASP A 249 10.73 8.96 -12.37
N VAL A 250 10.64 9.60 -11.20
CA VAL A 250 11.18 10.95 -10.98
C VAL A 250 12.69 10.99 -11.15
N GLN A 251 13.41 10.00 -10.60
CA GLN A 251 14.87 9.91 -10.80
C GLN A 251 15.23 9.73 -12.28
N GLN A 252 14.47 8.93 -13.01
CA GLN A 252 14.69 8.76 -14.46
C GLN A 252 14.38 10.06 -15.23
N LEU A 253 13.32 10.79 -14.86
CA LEU A 253 13.03 12.11 -15.44
C LEU A 253 14.18 13.09 -15.20
N LEU A 254 14.70 13.15 -13.98
CA LEU A 254 15.83 14.01 -13.60
C LEU A 254 17.10 13.65 -14.36
N ALA A 255 17.43 12.38 -14.50
CA ALA A 255 18.58 11.91 -15.28
C ALA A 255 18.44 12.32 -16.76
N ASN A 256 17.29 12.07 -17.39
CA ASN A 256 17.03 12.45 -18.77
C ASN A 256 17.11 13.97 -18.98
N ILE A 257 16.60 14.76 -18.02
CA ILE A 257 16.67 16.24 -18.05
C ILE A 257 18.13 16.71 -17.98
N ALA A 258 18.93 16.13 -17.09
CA ALA A 258 20.35 16.45 -16.93
C ALA A 258 21.16 16.13 -18.19
N GLU A 259 20.83 15.04 -18.88
CA GLU A 259 21.44 14.63 -20.15
C GLU A 259 20.90 15.42 -21.37
N GLY A 260 19.86 16.21 -21.20
CA GLY A 260 19.16 16.90 -22.29
C GLY A 260 18.31 16.00 -23.19
N THR A 261 18.13 14.72 -22.80
CA THR A 261 17.37 13.74 -23.56
C THR A 261 15.87 13.99 -23.42
N GLU A 262 15.16 14.23 -24.56
CA GLU A 262 13.72 14.58 -24.57
C GLU A 262 13.35 15.64 -23.52
N TRP A 263 14.21 16.64 -23.34
CA TRP A 263 14.14 17.60 -22.24
C TRP A 263 12.74 18.22 -22.06
N HIS A 264 12.12 18.71 -23.14
CA HIS A 264 10.78 19.34 -23.10
C HIS A 264 9.70 18.42 -22.57
N ASN A 265 9.74 17.16 -22.94
CA ASN A 265 8.77 16.15 -22.50
C ASN A 265 9.00 15.78 -21.03
N ASN A 266 10.26 15.60 -20.63
CA ASN A 266 10.62 15.18 -19.28
C ASN A 266 10.43 16.32 -18.27
N ILE A 267 10.76 17.57 -18.61
CA ILE A 267 10.52 18.73 -17.74
C ILE A 267 9.02 19.00 -17.55
N THR A 268 8.21 18.81 -18.61
CA THR A 268 6.74 18.90 -18.50
C THR A 268 6.16 17.85 -17.55
N LYS A 269 6.64 16.62 -17.63
CA LYS A 269 6.23 15.52 -16.74
C LYS A 269 6.66 15.79 -15.29
N LEU A 270 7.88 16.27 -15.09
CA LEU A 270 8.38 16.62 -13.76
C LEU A 270 7.58 17.76 -13.14
N THR A 271 7.28 18.80 -13.94
CA THR A 271 6.43 19.91 -13.51
C THR A 271 5.03 19.46 -13.12
N ALA A 272 4.42 18.58 -13.91
CA ALA A 272 3.12 17.99 -13.58
C ALA A 272 3.16 17.18 -12.27
N HIS A 273 4.25 16.48 -11.99
CA HIS A 273 4.48 15.80 -10.74
C HIS A 273 4.54 16.78 -9.55
N TRP A 274 5.24 17.90 -9.66
CA TRP A 274 5.31 18.91 -8.62
C TRP A 274 3.93 19.53 -8.34
N VAL A 275 3.17 19.87 -9.39
CA VAL A 275 1.79 20.37 -9.26
C VAL A 275 0.91 19.38 -8.53
N ALA A 276 0.97 18.08 -8.88
CA ALA A 276 0.21 17.03 -8.22
C ALA A 276 0.62 16.81 -6.74
N ARG A 277 1.82 17.25 -6.36
CA ARG A 277 2.33 17.23 -4.99
C ARG A 277 2.00 18.52 -4.20
N GLY A 278 1.23 19.43 -4.78
CA GLY A 278 0.82 20.66 -4.14
C GLY A 278 1.88 21.77 -4.11
N TRP A 279 2.92 21.68 -4.97
CA TRP A 279 3.92 22.74 -5.07
C TRP A 279 3.29 24.02 -5.63
N SER A 280 3.60 25.16 -5.03
CA SER A 280 3.22 26.48 -5.54
C SER A 280 4.01 26.85 -6.81
N ASP A 281 3.51 27.80 -7.56
CA ASP A 281 4.21 28.33 -8.74
C ASP A 281 5.55 28.96 -8.38
N ALA A 282 5.67 29.53 -7.18
CA ALA A 282 6.93 30.06 -6.66
C ALA A 282 7.99 28.98 -6.42
N GLU A 283 7.60 27.86 -5.79
CA GLU A 283 8.48 26.71 -5.55
C GLU A 283 8.92 26.05 -6.86
N ILE A 284 7.99 25.85 -7.80
CA ILE A 284 8.27 25.28 -9.12
C ILE A 284 9.25 26.18 -9.89
N ARG A 285 9.02 27.50 -9.89
CA ARG A 285 9.89 28.49 -10.53
C ARG A 285 11.31 28.46 -9.98
N LEU A 286 11.44 28.38 -8.67
CA LEU A 286 12.75 28.34 -8.01
C LEU A 286 13.51 27.05 -8.35
N SER A 287 12.81 25.93 -8.35
CA SER A 287 13.42 24.61 -8.56
C SER A 287 13.80 24.32 -10.02
N CYS A 288 13.10 24.92 -10.99
CA CYS A 288 13.35 24.62 -12.40
C CYS A 288 14.63 25.29 -12.97
N VAL A 289 15.19 26.29 -12.30
CA VAL A 289 16.40 27.00 -12.78
C VAL A 289 17.59 26.05 -12.93
N SER A 290 17.74 25.07 -12.04
CA SER A 290 18.81 24.07 -12.10
C SER A 290 18.71 23.11 -13.30
N PHE A 291 17.59 23.10 -14.01
CA PHE A 291 17.31 22.22 -15.15
C PHE A 291 17.36 22.93 -16.51
N THR A 292 18.05 24.05 -16.59
CA THR A 292 18.15 24.84 -17.84
C THR A 292 18.81 24.03 -18.95
N LEU A 293 18.10 23.87 -20.07
CA LEU A 293 18.60 23.18 -21.25
C LEU A 293 19.78 23.95 -21.87
N GLY A 294 20.77 23.24 -22.39
CA GLY A 294 21.87 23.86 -23.13
C GLY A 294 21.37 24.71 -24.30
N GLY A 295 21.72 25.98 -24.30
CA GLY A 295 21.25 26.96 -25.29
C GLY A 295 19.99 27.72 -24.88
N TYR A 296 19.33 27.40 -23.78
CA TYR A 296 18.26 28.14 -23.17
C TYR A 296 18.82 29.16 -22.15
N SER A 297 18.09 30.25 -21.97
CA SER A 297 18.26 31.11 -20.77
C SER A 297 17.42 30.54 -19.61
N HIS A 298 17.71 30.98 -18.39
CA HIS A 298 16.86 30.67 -17.24
C HIS A 298 15.41 31.15 -17.44
N ASP A 299 15.23 32.32 -18.07
CA ASP A 299 13.90 32.87 -18.36
C ASP A 299 13.12 32.00 -19.36
N ASP A 300 13.78 31.39 -20.34
CA ASP A 300 13.15 30.47 -21.29
C ASP A 300 12.69 29.18 -20.57
N THR A 301 13.53 28.64 -19.69
CA THR A 301 13.20 27.47 -18.85
C THR A 301 12.02 27.79 -17.95
N ILE A 302 12.05 28.89 -17.22
CA ILE A 302 10.96 29.34 -16.35
C ILE A 302 9.65 29.47 -17.13
N ARG A 303 9.69 30.11 -18.31
CA ARG A 303 8.50 30.30 -19.15
C ARG A 303 7.86 28.98 -19.58
N GLU A 304 8.67 28.04 -19.99
CA GLU A 304 8.18 26.70 -20.41
C GLU A 304 7.62 25.90 -19.24
N VAL A 305 8.31 25.90 -18.12
CA VAL A 305 7.89 25.21 -16.90
C VAL A 305 6.60 25.81 -16.34
N MET A 306 6.48 27.13 -16.29
CA MET A 306 5.27 27.78 -15.80
C MET A 306 4.07 27.56 -16.71
N LYS A 307 4.27 27.46 -18.02
CA LYS A 307 3.23 27.04 -18.96
C LYS A 307 2.79 25.59 -18.71
N ALA A 308 3.73 24.70 -18.42
CA ALA A 308 3.43 23.31 -18.06
C ALA A 308 2.69 23.20 -16.72
N ALA A 309 3.07 24.01 -15.72
CA ALA A 309 2.41 24.07 -14.42
C ALA A 309 0.95 24.52 -14.55
N GLN A 310 0.71 25.60 -15.29
CA GLN A 310 -0.65 26.07 -15.57
C GLN A 310 -1.48 25.01 -16.27
N GLY A 311 -0.97 24.38 -17.32
CA GLY A 311 -1.67 23.31 -18.03
C GLY A 311 -1.97 22.10 -17.15
N ALA A 312 -1.08 21.75 -16.23
CA ALA A 312 -1.31 20.68 -15.26
C ALA A 312 -2.40 21.03 -14.25
N ARG A 313 -2.42 22.27 -13.73
CA ARG A 313 -3.45 22.76 -12.81
C ARG A 313 -4.83 22.78 -13.46
N GLU A 314 -4.94 23.31 -14.66
CA GLU A 314 -6.19 23.37 -15.42
C GLU A 314 -6.72 21.97 -15.77
N LYS A 315 -5.83 21.07 -16.19
CA LYS A 315 -6.21 19.70 -16.60
C LYS A 315 -6.73 18.83 -15.46
N TRP A 316 -6.22 19.01 -14.26
CA TRP A 316 -6.52 18.15 -13.11
C TRP A 316 -7.12 18.92 -11.92
N GLU A 317 -7.51 20.18 -12.11
CA GLU A 317 -8.15 21.04 -11.10
C GLU A 317 -7.34 21.21 -9.80
N TYR A 318 -6.01 21.25 -9.91
CA TYR A 318 -5.13 21.49 -8.76
C TYR A 318 -4.99 23.00 -8.49
N PRO A 319 -5.39 23.49 -7.28
CA PRO A 319 -5.22 24.90 -6.94
C PRO A 319 -3.73 25.27 -6.84
N ASN A 320 -3.40 26.52 -7.16
CA ASN A 320 -2.09 27.07 -6.84
C ASN A 320 -2.08 27.49 -5.36
N PRO A 321 -1.27 26.85 -4.48
CA PRO A 321 -1.20 27.25 -3.08
C PRO A 321 -0.68 28.68 -2.97
N THR A 322 -1.44 29.56 -2.32
CA THR A 322 -1.06 30.96 -2.08
C THR A 322 -0.15 31.04 -0.86
N HIS A 323 1.10 30.63 -0.98
CA HIS A 323 2.15 30.96 -0.02
C HIS A 323 2.95 32.12 -0.59
N GLU A 324 2.75 33.33 -0.02
CA GLU A 324 3.59 34.48 -0.31
C GLU A 324 4.98 34.24 0.29
N VAL A 325 5.99 34.07 -0.55
CA VAL A 325 7.39 34.06 -0.14
C VAL A 325 7.80 35.53 0.08
N GLY A 326 7.86 35.95 1.34
CA GLY A 326 8.39 37.27 1.71
C GLY A 326 9.92 37.34 1.58
N PRO A 327 10.50 38.56 1.45
CA PRO A 327 11.90 38.75 1.08
C PRO A 327 12.95 38.56 2.19
N ASP A 328 12.65 37.88 3.31
CA ASP A 328 13.60 37.76 4.42
C ASP A 328 13.70 36.31 4.94
N THR A 329 14.68 35.59 4.40
CA THR A 329 14.93 34.18 4.73
C THR A 329 15.47 33.91 6.16
N ALA A 330 15.97 34.93 6.85
CA ALA A 330 16.51 34.76 8.22
C ALA A 330 15.45 34.84 9.32
N THR A 331 14.32 35.50 9.09
CA THR A 331 13.25 35.70 10.08
C THR A 331 12.12 34.67 9.95
N VAL A 332 12.01 34.01 8.81
CA VAL A 332 10.95 33.04 8.49
C VAL A 332 11.14 31.70 9.20
N SER A 333 12.38 31.31 9.53
CA SER A 333 12.67 30.07 10.27
C SER A 333 12.09 30.02 11.70
N GLN A 334 11.70 31.17 12.29
CA GLN A 334 11.12 31.21 13.64
C GLN A 334 9.59 31.34 13.66
N ALA A 335 8.95 31.72 12.56
CA ALA A 335 7.51 32.02 12.52
C ALA A 335 6.64 30.98 11.80
N LEU A 336 7.22 30.13 10.97
CA LEU A 336 6.50 29.05 10.29
C LEU A 336 6.99 27.70 10.82
N GLY A 337 6.09 26.98 11.49
CA GLY A 337 6.36 25.62 11.93
C GLY A 337 6.87 24.75 10.78
N SER A 338 8.14 24.45 10.80
CA SER A 338 8.92 23.29 10.35
C SER A 338 8.71 22.62 8.97
N ASN A 339 8.17 23.22 7.93
CA ASN A 339 8.07 22.55 6.63
C ASN A 339 8.92 23.16 5.51
N VAL A 340 9.81 24.10 5.82
CA VAL A 340 10.75 24.67 4.83
C VAL A 340 12.09 23.97 4.99
N ILE A 341 12.54 23.27 3.94
CA ILE A 341 13.89 22.71 3.91
C ILE A 341 14.86 23.84 3.63
N PRO A 342 15.75 24.21 4.57
CA PRO A 342 16.75 25.26 4.35
C PRO A 342 17.77 24.76 3.32
N ILE A 343 18.00 25.57 2.28
CA ILE A 343 19.01 25.31 1.26
C ILE A 343 20.18 26.24 1.51
N THR A 344 21.37 25.70 1.75
CA THR A 344 22.63 26.46 1.80
C THR A 344 23.32 26.32 0.45
N TRP A 345 23.52 27.45 -0.25
CA TRP A 345 24.20 27.44 -1.54
C TRP A 345 25.70 27.16 -1.38
N PHE A 346 26.33 26.65 -2.43
CA PHE A 346 27.76 26.30 -2.42
C PHE A 346 28.66 27.44 -1.96
N GLU A 347 28.37 28.68 -2.40
CA GLU A 347 29.11 29.88 -2.04
C GLU A 347 28.96 30.26 -0.55
N ASP A 348 27.85 29.84 0.08
CA ASP A 348 27.52 30.17 1.47
C ASP A 348 27.99 29.06 2.43
N VAL A 349 28.42 27.92 1.91
CA VAL A 349 28.96 26.84 2.72
C VAL A 349 30.24 27.29 3.40
N ARG A 350 30.23 27.39 4.72
CA ARG A 350 31.40 27.66 5.56
C ARG A 350 31.81 26.41 6.27
N GLN A 351 33.12 26.15 6.32
CA GLN A 351 33.63 25.06 7.11
C GLN A 351 33.39 25.37 8.58
N SER A 352 32.61 24.50 9.28
CA SER A 352 32.49 24.52 10.74
C SER A 352 33.39 23.47 11.31
N LEU A 353 34.19 23.86 12.29
CA LEU A 353 35.01 22.97 13.10
C LEU A 353 34.34 22.67 14.44
N GLU A 354 33.07 23.07 14.62
CA GLU A 354 32.32 22.75 15.82
C GLU A 354 32.01 21.26 15.86
N ILE A 355 32.35 20.65 16.99
CA ILE A 355 31.97 19.24 17.27
C ILE A 355 30.45 19.22 17.46
N THR A 356 29.75 18.55 16.57
CA THR A 356 28.27 18.48 16.58
C THR A 356 27.76 17.12 17.02
N ASP A 357 28.39 16.51 18.01
CA ASP A 357 28.03 15.19 18.50
C ASP A 357 27.26 15.29 19.83
N PHE A 358 26.25 14.44 20.02
CA PHE A 358 25.64 14.18 21.32
C PHE A 358 26.52 13.26 22.17
N VAL A 359 27.17 12.29 21.51
CA VAL A 359 28.17 11.43 22.13
C VAL A 359 29.38 11.45 21.19
N GLU A 360 30.50 11.91 21.72
CA GLU A 360 31.76 12.11 20.98
C GLU A 360 32.06 10.95 20.02
N GLU A 361 32.30 11.25 18.74
CA GLU A 361 32.60 10.31 17.66
C GLU A 361 31.61 9.13 17.50
N THR A 362 30.44 9.17 18.17
CA THR A 362 29.50 8.03 18.18
C THR A 362 28.11 8.41 17.72
N LEU A 363 27.57 9.53 18.21
CA LEU A 363 26.19 9.96 17.91
C LEU A 363 26.16 11.45 17.54
N GLY A 364 26.09 11.72 16.22
CA GLY A 364 26.07 13.08 15.69
C GLY A 364 24.72 13.76 15.86
N ARG A 365 24.72 15.11 15.96
CA ARG A 365 23.53 15.94 15.92
C ARG A 365 22.96 15.99 14.50
N GLN A 366 21.65 16.10 14.37
CA GLN A 366 20.93 16.20 13.10
C GLN A 366 21.25 15.04 12.14
N GLN A 367 21.63 13.89 12.67
CA GLN A 367 21.98 12.69 11.92
C GLN A 367 21.09 11.53 12.35
N MET A 368 20.83 10.62 11.42
CA MET A 368 20.18 9.35 11.72
C MET A 368 21.27 8.28 11.91
N SER A 369 21.27 7.65 13.08
CA SER A 369 22.14 6.51 13.38
C SER A 369 21.31 5.23 13.50
N VAL A 370 21.84 4.12 12.98
CA VAL A 370 21.18 2.82 13.01
C VAL A 370 22.06 1.80 13.71
N ILE A 371 21.52 1.13 14.72
CA ILE A 371 22.18 0.03 15.42
C ILE A 371 21.50 -1.29 15.07
N TYR A 372 22.25 -2.19 14.45
CA TYR A 372 21.75 -3.49 14.01
C TYR A 372 22.54 -4.65 14.65
N GLY A 373 21.98 -5.85 14.64
CA GLY A 373 22.57 -7.07 15.18
C GLY A 373 21.50 -8.13 15.44
N GLU A 374 21.91 -9.32 15.81
CA GLU A 374 21.03 -10.46 16.08
C GLU A 374 20.03 -10.17 17.22
N SER A 375 18.89 -10.89 17.21
CA SER A 375 17.92 -10.82 18.29
C SER A 375 18.59 -11.21 19.61
N ASN A 376 18.23 -10.52 20.70
CA ASN A 376 18.81 -10.72 22.05
C ASN A 376 20.31 -10.37 22.23
N SER A 377 20.96 -9.71 21.27
CA SER A 377 22.34 -9.23 21.39
C SER A 377 22.56 -8.05 22.33
N GLY A 378 21.50 -7.58 23.01
CA GLY A 378 21.58 -6.48 23.96
C GLY A 378 21.42 -5.08 23.38
N LYS A 379 21.06 -4.92 22.07
CA LYS A 379 20.90 -3.61 21.39
C LYS A 379 20.08 -2.59 22.18
N THR A 380 18.93 -3.02 22.70
CA THR A 380 18.02 -2.14 23.45
C THR A 380 18.68 -1.62 24.72
N PHE A 381 19.40 -2.46 25.45
CA PHE A 381 20.10 -2.02 26.66
C PHE A 381 21.23 -1.04 26.34
N PHE A 382 21.98 -1.30 25.28
CA PHE A 382 23.05 -0.43 24.80
C PHE A 382 22.52 0.97 24.44
N ILE A 383 21.44 1.02 23.63
CA ILE A 383 20.82 2.28 23.21
C ILE A 383 20.23 3.04 24.42
N MET A 384 19.53 2.34 25.30
CA MET A 384 18.91 2.96 26.47
C MET A 384 19.95 3.51 27.43
N ASP A 385 21.06 2.82 27.66
CA ASP A 385 22.15 3.28 28.48
C ASP A 385 22.79 4.54 27.90
N MET A 386 23.14 4.53 26.61
CA MET A 386 23.68 5.70 25.93
C MET A 386 22.71 6.89 25.97
N ALA A 387 21.44 6.68 25.62
CA ALA A 387 20.41 7.71 25.61
C ALA A 387 20.15 8.29 27.01
N PHE A 388 20.26 7.46 28.06
CA PHE A 388 20.15 7.91 29.42
C PHE A 388 21.32 8.83 29.81
N HIS A 389 22.53 8.52 29.37
CA HIS A 389 23.70 9.39 29.58
C HIS A 389 23.57 10.72 28.84
N VAL A 390 22.97 10.73 27.64
CA VAL A 390 22.62 11.97 26.93
C VAL A 390 21.61 12.79 27.71
N ALA A 391 20.56 12.15 28.29
CA ALA A 391 19.56 12.85 29.08
C ALA A 391 20.14 13.49 30.37
N MET A 392 21.19 12.90 30.91
CA MET A 392 21.87 13.35 32.12
C MET A 392 23.08 14.24 31.86
N GLY A 393 23.62 14.30 30.65
CA GLY A 393 24.88 14.96 30.32
C GLY A 393 26.09 14.29 30.99
N TRP A 394 26.00 12.98 31.24
CA TRP A 394 27.09 12.23 31.86
C TRP A 394 27.98 11.58 30.79
N LYS A 395 29.31 11.58 31.04
CA LYS A 395 30.23 10.85 30.19
C LYS A 395 29.75 9.41 29.97
N TRP A 396 29.69 8.97 28.74
CA TRP A 396 29.31 7.61 28.39
C TRP A 396 30.54 6.82 27.97
N ARG A 397 30.92 5.81 28.77
CA ARG A 397 32.10 4.96 28.53
C ARG A 397 33.41 5.76 28.35
N GLY A 398 33.51 6.92 28.99
CA GLY A 398 34.68 7.80 28.91
C GLY A 398 34.58 8.88 27.82
N LEU A 399 33.65 8.78 26.90
CA LEU A 399 33.37 9.76 25.85
C LEU A 399 32.60 10.95 26.40
N ASP A 400 32.87 12.13 25.88
CA ASP A 400 32.13 13.34 26.20
C ASP A 400 30.72 13.29 25.65
N VAL A 401 29.76 13.77 26.43
CA VAL A 401 28.33 13.74 26.10
C VAL A 401 27.76 15.14 26.23
N ASP A 402 27.10 15.61 25.20
CA ASP A 402 26.32 16.83 25.26
C ASP A 402 24.89 16.53 25.74
N GLN A 403 24.43 17.27 26.75
CA GLN A 403 23.13 16.99 27.35
C GLN A 403 21.98 17.37 26.42
N GLY A 404 21.01 16.48 26.30
CA GLY A 404 19.80 16.72 25.51
C GLY A 404 18.59 15.97 26.06
N ALA A 405 17.39 16.47 25.77
CA ALA A 405 16.17 15.73 26.08
C ALA A 405 16.06 14.49 25.16
N VAL A 406 15.68 13.37 25.75
CA VAL A 406 15.51 12.10 25.05
C VAL A 406 14.05 11.66 25.07
N ILE A 407 13.50 11.31 23.91
CA ILE A 407 12.22 10.65 23.79
C ILE A 407 12.46 9.26 23.17
N TYR A 408 12.23 8.23 23.96
CA TYR A 408 12.36 6.85 23.52
C TYR A 408 11.00 6.33 23.03
N CYS A 409 10.86 6.09 21.74
CA CYS A 409 9.64 5.55 21.11
C CYS A 409 9.72 4.02 21.04
N ALA A 410 9.02 3.34 21.95
CA ALA A 410 8.90 1.88 21.93
C ALA A 410 7.67 1.48 21.10
N LEU A 411 7.85 1.41 19.78
CA LEU A 411 6.78 1.09 18.83
C LEU A 411 6.37 -0.39 18.90
N GLU A 412 7.23 -1.25 19.46
CA GLU A 412 6.99 -2.67 19.70
C GLU A 412 7.38 -3.04 21.13
N GLY A 413 6.65 -4.00 21.75
CA GLY A 413 7.01 -4.56 23.06
C GLY A 413 6.87 -3.61 24.25
N ALA A 414 5.86 -2.75 24.29
CA ALA A 414 5.60 -1.72 25.30
C ALA A 414 5.78 -2.16 26.77
N HIS A 415 5.33 -3.36 27.13
CA HIS A 415 5.48 -3.90 28.49
C HIS A 415 6.94 -4.15 28.89
N GLY A 416 7.79 -4.55 27.95
CA GLY A 416 9.20 -4.82 28.23
C GLY A 416 10.00 -3.54 28.48
N ILE A 417 9.64 -2.42 27.85
CA ILE A 417 10.39 -1.18 27.96
C ILE A 417 10.24 -0.52 29.33
N THR A 418 9.03 -0.54 29.88
CA THR A 418 8.75 0.02 31.23
C THR A 418 9.62 -0.64 32.30
N ASN A 419 9.77 -1.97 32.25
CA ASN A 419 10.62 -2.72 33.16
C ASN A 419 12.11 -2.37 32.98
N ARG A 420 12.57 -2.14 31.74
CA ARG A 420 13.94 -1.75 31.45
C ARG A 420 14.25 -0.34 31.97
N VAL A 421 13.32 0.61 31.80
CA VAL A 421 13.45 1.95 32.35
C VAL A 421 13.45 1.92 33.89
N ALA A 422 12.60 1.07 34.48
CA ALA A 422 12.62 0.88 35.95
C ALA A 422 13.95 0.30 36.41
N ALA A 423 14.54 -0.63 35.71
CA ALA A 423 15.87 -1.19 36.00
C ALA A 423 16.98 -0.13 35.89
N LEU A 424 16.96 0.71 34.83
CA LEU A 424 17.87 1.86 34.70
C LEU A 424 17.75 2.82 35.88
N LYS A 425 16.52 3.16 36.28
CA LYS A 425 16.24 4.03 37.42
C LYS A 425 16.78 3.46 38.74
N LEU A 426 16.67 2.15 38.92
CA LEU A 426 17.26 1.46 40.06
C LEU A 426 18.79 1.45 40.01
N HIS A 427 19.36 1.17 38.87
CA HIS A 427 20.82 1.11 38.67
C HIS A 427 21.51 2.43 38.96
N TYR A 428 20.93 3.54 38.49
CA TYR A 428 21.51 4.87 38.65
C TYR A 428 20.93 5.69 39.82
N ARG A 429 20.12 5.09 40.69
CA ARG A 429 19.37 5.75 41.75
C ARG A 429 20.23 6.71 42.60
N ASP A 430 21.35 6.22 43.07
CA ASP A 430 22.23 6.99 43.98
C ASP A 430 22.98 8.11 43.24
N ARG A 431 23.13 8.01 41.92
CA ARG A 431 23.81 9.01 41.09
C ARG A 431 22.84 10.08 40.59
N ILE A 432 21.57 9.74 40.35
CA ILE A 432 20.53 10.67 39.90
C ILE A 432 20.17 11.66 41.00
N GLY A 433 20.11 11.18 42.28
CA GLY A 433 19.68 12.02 43.40
C GLY A 433 18.26 12.57 43.22
N GLU A 434 18.12 13.88 43.36
CA GLU A 434 16.85 14.61 43.18
C GLU A 434 16.73 15.26 41.79
N GLU A 435 17.66 15.01 40.86
CA GLU A 435 17.67 15.63 39.54
C GLU A 435 16.49 15.15 38.69
N LYS A 436 15.89 16.09 37.93
CA LYS A 436 14.85 15.77 36.95
C LYS A 436 15.47 15.26 35.68
N VAL A 437 15.30 13.97 35.40
CA VAL A 437 15.82 13.32 34.18
C VAL A 437 14.95 13.69 32.98
N GLN A 438 15.54 14.26 31.95
CA GLN A 438 14.85 14.61 30.69
C GLN A 438 14.77 13.38 29.74
N PHE A 439 14.19 12.29 30.23
CA PHE A 439 14.02 11.04 29.49
C PHE A 439 12.55 10.64 29.46
N GLY A 440 11.90 10.78 28.31
CA GLY A 440 10.51 10.39 28.08
C GLY A 440 10.39 9.06 27.33
N VAL A 441 9.31 8.33 27.57
CA VAL A 441 9.01 7.07 26.87
C VAL A 441 7.63 7.15 26.25
N ILE A 442 7.54 6.85 24.95
CA ILE A 442 6.28 6.68 24.23
C ILE A 442 6.11 5.18 23.98
N THR A 443 5.00 4.61 24.47
CA THR A 443 4.71 3.17 24.40
C THR A 443 3.53 2.84 23.51
N VAL A 444 3.09 3.80 22.69
CA VAL A 444 1.99 3.65 21.73
C VAL A 444 2.54 3.80 20.32
N GLY A 445 1.92 3.12 19.36
CA GLY A 445 2.26 3.30 17.97
C GLY A 445 2.05 4.76 17.55
N LEU A 446 3.08 5.37 16.95
CA LEU A 446 3.01 6.72 16.41
C LEU A 446 2.72 6.67 14.94
N ASN A 447 1.68 7.35 14.50
CA ASN A 447 1.49 7.64 13.08
C ASN A 447 2.22 8.96 12.76
N LEU A 448 3.43 8.86 12.24
CA LEU A 448 4.25 10.05 11.88
C LEU A 448 3.73 10.78 10.63
N LEU A 449 2.63 10.28 10.01
CA LEU A 449 2.00 10.89 8.84
C LEU A 449 0.71 11.66 9.21
N ASP A 450 0.28 11.57 10.45
CA ASP A 450 -0.85 12.34 10.98
C ASP A 450 -0.31 13.66 11.57
N PRO A 451 -0.76 14.83 11.10
CA PRO A 451 -0.28 16.13 11.58
C PRO A 451 -0.68 16.43 13.03
#